data_4e2f97ecdf0714780ee6cb1989536b30
#
_entry.id   4e2f97ecdf0714780ee6cb1989536b30
#
_cell.length_a   1.000
_cell.length_b   1.000
_cell.length_c   1.000
_cell.angle_alpha   90.00
_cell.angle_beta   90.00
_cell.angle_gamma   90.00
#
_symmetry.space_group_name_H-M   'P 1'
#
loop_
_entity.id
_entity.type
_entity.pdbx_description
1 polymer ?
#
loop_
_entity_poly.entity_id
_entity_poly.type
_entity_poly.pdbx_seq_one_letter_code
_entity_poly.pdbx_strand_id
1 'polypeptide(L)'
;MIEGHARVLGDFVNTDLLFTNKYDDRGQSLDEIAARASGNVPNLARGDVLVGGTNFGAVSSREQAIKVLRKLGVSAVLATSFARLFYRNAINNGLYALTCDTSAISEGDLIRIDAAKGEICLPERGVTLKTPVLPSFLATLVESGGLLPYVRLHPDWL
;
A
#
# COMPACT_ATOMS: atom_id res chain seq x y z
N MET A 1 9.24 -10.26 6.23
CA MET A 1 9.22 -10.54 4.77
C MET A 1 7.77 -10.54 4.30
N ILE A 2 7.46 -9.85 3.21
CA ILE A 2 6.12 -9.78 2.61
C ILE A 2 6.15 -10.60 1.32
N GLU A 3 5.08 -11.36 1.05
CA GLU A 3 4.93 -12.13 -0.18
C GLU A 3 3.50 -11.97 -0.70
N GLY A 4 3.34 -11.78 -2.02
CA GLY A 4 2.03 -11.63 -2.68
C GLY A 4 2.17 -11.48 -4.18
N HIS A 5 1.03 -11.53 -4.88
CA HIS A 5 1.03 -11.33 -6.34
C HIS A 5 0.81 -9.87 -6.69
N ALA A 6 1.44 -9.45 -7.78
CA ALA A 6 1.32 -8.10 -8.32
C ALA A 6 -0.08 -7.84 -8.89
N ARG A 7 -0.66 -6.67 -8.52
CA ARG A 7 -1.84 -6.07 -9.20
C ARG A 7 -1.43 -4.74 -9.77
N VAL A 8 -1.26 -4.68 -11.08
CA VAL A 8 -0.70 -3.52 -11.77
C VAL A 8 -1.78 -2.52 -12.15
N LEU A 9 -1.63 -1.28 -11.71
CA LEU A 9 -2.63 -0.21 -11.84
C LEU A 9 -2.20 0.96 -12.75
N GLY A 10 -0.92 1.01 -13.17
CA GLY A 10 -0.38 2.08 -14.02
C GLY A 10 -0.05 3.39 -13.29
N ASP A 11 -0.01 4.49 -14.03
CA ASP A 11 0.37 5.81 -13.52
C ASP A 11 -0.81 6.59 -12.94
N PHE A 12 -0.51 7.59 -12.10
CA PHE A 12 -1.48 8.56 -11.54
C PHE A 12 -2.70 7.90 -10.90
N VAL A 13 -2.52 6.80 -10.20
CA VAL A 13 -3.60 6.06 -9.56
C VAL A 13 -4.40 6.96 -8.62
N ASN A 14 -5.65 7.20 -8.96
CA ASN A 14 -6.59 7.93 -8.11
C ASN A 14 -7.29 6.96 -7.15
N THR A 15 -6.84 6.93 -5.91
CA THR A 15 -7.37 6.02 -4.89
C THR A 15 -8.80 6.35 -4.46
N ASP A 16 -9.28 7.57 -4.69
CA ASP A 16 -10.67 7.93 -4.46
C ASP A 16 -11.62 7.24 -5.45
N LEU A 17 -11.19 7.07 -6.70
CA LEU A 17 -12.00 6.38 -7.70
C LEU A 17 -11.98 4.86 -7.53
N LEU A 18 -10.83 4.33 -7.11
CA LEU A 18 -10.66 2.88 -6.99
C LEU A 18 -11.23 2.32 -5.67
N PHE A 19 -11.01 3.01 -4.56
CA PHE A 19 -11.24 2.41 -3.24
C PHE A 19 -12.31 3.12 -2.41
N THR A 20 -12.69 4.34 -2.78
CA THR A 20 -13.74 5.08 -2.08
C THR A 20 -14.70 5.73 -3.09
N ASN A 21 -15.87 6.13 -2.62
CA ASN A 21 -16.73 7.00 -3.40
C ASN A 21 -16.61 8.42 -2.86
N LYS A 22 -16.07 9.33 -3.65
CA LYS A 22 -15.77 10.72 -3.23
C LYS A 22 -17.00 11.44 -2.64
N TYR A 23 -18.21 11.07 -3.06
CA TYR A 23 -19.43 11.81 -2.73
C TYR A 23 -20.39 11.07 -1.82
N ASP A 24 -20.25 9.76 -1.62
CA ASP A 24 -21.30 8.92 -1.03
C ASP A 24 -20.82 7.96 0.09
N ASP A 25 -19.64 8.17 0.66
CA ASP A 25 -19.14 7.34 1.77
C ASP A 25 -19.68 7.79 3.14
N ARG A 26 -20.49 8.86 3.19
CA ARG A 26 -21.04 9.38 4.43
C ARG A 26 -22.03 8.39 5.05
N GLY A 27 -21.71 7.97 6.28
CA GLY A 27 -22.55 7.02 7.03
C GLY A 27 -22.32 5.54 6.68
N GLN A 28 -21.44 5.21 5.72
CA GLN A 28 -21.09 3.84 5.40
C GLN A 28 -19.99 3.32 6.33
N SER A 29 -20.08 2.05 6.70
CA SER A 29 -19.03 1.36 7.42
C SER A 29 -17.83 1.06 6.51
N LEU A 30 -16.65 0.86 7.12
CA LEU A 30 -15.46 0.46 6.38
C LEU A 30 -15.66 -0.87 5.63
N ASP A 31 -16.47 -1.78 6.17
CA ASP A 31 -16.77 -3.06 5.56
C ASP A 31 -17.58 -2.91 4.27
N GLU A 32 -18.59 -2.05 4.27
CA GLU A 32 -19.41 -1.75 3.09
C GLU A 32 -18.57 -1.11 1.98
N ILE A 33 -17.72 -0.16 2.35
CA ILE A 33 -16.82 0.50 1.39
C ILE A 33 -15.83 -0.50 0.80
N ALA A 34 -15.21 -1.35 1.62
CA ALA A 34 -14.26 -2.36 1.17
C ALA A 34 -14.93 -3.41 0.27
N ALA A 35 -16.12 -3.87 0.62
CA ALA A 35 -16.86 -4.82 -0.20
C ALA A 35 -17.16 -4.26 -1.61
N ARG A 36 -17.54 -2.99 -1.71
CA ARG A 36 -17.72 -2.31 -2.99
C ARG A 36 -16.39 -2.15 -3.75
N ALA A 37 -15.34 -1.73 -3.06
CA ALA A 37 -14.04 -1.46 -3.65
C ALA A 37 -13.34 -2.73 -4.18
N SER A 38 -13.66 -3.90 -3.64
CA SER A 38 -13.05 -5.18 -4.03
C SER A 38 -13.21 -5.49 -5.52
N GLY A 39 -14.29 -5.03 -6.15
CA GLY A 39 -14.55 -5.21 -7.58
C GLY A 39 -13.80 -4.25 -8.50
N ASN A 40 -13.15 -3.21 -7.95
CA ASN A 40 -12.49 -2.18 -8.77
C ASN A 40 -11.07 -2.57 -9.20
N VAL A 41 -10.47 -3.56 -8.55
CA VAL A 41 -9.18 -4.14 -8.93
C VAL A 41 -9.42 -5.62 -9.27
N PRO A 42 -9.36 -6.00 -10.55
CA PRO A 42 -9.60 -7.39 -10.94
C PRO A 42 -8.67 -8.37 -10.22
N ASN A 43 -9.22 -9.49 -9.81
CA ASN A 43 -8.47 -10.58 -9.16
C ASN A 43 -7.74 -10.19 -7.86
N LEU A 44 -8.05 -9.06 -7.23
CA LEU A 44 -7.43 -8.68 -5.96
C LEU A 44 -7.74 -9.71 -4.87
N ALA A 45 -6.68 -10.26 -4.31
CA ALA A 45 -6.73 -11.23 -3.21
C ALA A 45 -6.01 -10.68 -1.96
N ARG A 46 -6.31 -11.28 -0.81
CA ARG A 46 -5.59 -10.95 0.43
C ARG A 46 -4.12 -11.35 0.29
N GLY A 47 -3.23 -10.47 0.68
CA GLY A 47 -1.79 -10.65 0.56
C GLY A 47 -1.20 -10.02 -0.70
N ASP A 48 -2.02 -9.67 -1.69
CA ASP A 48 -1.53 -9.07 -2.93
C ASP A 48 -0.79 -7.74 -2.70
N VAL A 49 0.09 -7.44 -3.64
CA VAL A 49 0.88 -6.21 -3.70
C VAL A 49 0.33 -5.35 -4.84
N LEU A 50 -0.11 -4.13 -4.53
CA LEU A 50 -0.48 -3.17 -5.57
C LEU A 50 0.78 -2.57 -6.19
N VAL A 51 0.79 -2.48 -7.50
CA VAL A 51 1.92 -1.95 -8.27
C VAL A 51 1.44 -0.79 -9.13
N GLY A 52 2.01 0.38 -8.92
CA GLY A 52 1.73 1.56 -9.72
C GLY A 52 2.98 2.16 -10.33
N GLY A 53 2.80 3.11 -11.21
CA GLY A 53 3.88 3.89 -11.79
C GLY A 53 4.08 5.21 -11.03
N THR A 54 4.05 6.31 -11.76
CA THR A 54 4.27 7.66 -11.24
C THR A 54 3.08 8.18 -10.43
N ASN A 55 3.37 8.85 -9.31
CA ASN A 55 2.41 9.61 -8.50
C ASN A 55 1.20 8.79 -8.03
N PHE A 56 1.46 7.60 -7.49
CA PHE A 56 0.41 6.75 -6.91
C PHE A 56 -0.28 7.45 -5.73
N GLY A 57 -1.61 7.39 -5.67
CA GLY A 57 -2.41 8.08 -4.66
C GLY A 57 -2.66 9.55 -4.97
N ALA A 58 -2.53 9.94 -6.25
CA ALA A 58 -2.86 11.28 -6.73
C ALA A 58 -4.31 11.67 -6.40
N VAL A 59 -4.55 12.98 -6.29
CA VAL A 59 -5.87 13.61 -6.09
C VAL A 59 -6.44 13.49 -4.69
N SER A 60 -6.22 12.39 -3.97
CA SER A 60 -6.84 12.15 -2.67
C SER A 60 -5.92 12.51 -1.49
N SER A 61 -6.48 13.19 -0.50
CA SER A 61 -5.86 13.37 0.82
C SER A 61 -6.46 12.45 1.89
N ARG A 62 -7.43 11.61 1.52
CA ARG A 62 -8.23 10.83 2.48
C ARG A 62 -7.48 9.60 2.98
N GLU A 63 -7.38 9.49 4.29
CA GLU A 63 -6.85 8.32 4.99
C GLU A 63 -7.73 7.06 4.75
N GLN A 64 -9.00 7.26 4.44
CA GLN A 64 -9.97 6.19 4.26
C GLN A 64 -9.55 5.21 3.17
N ALA A 65 -8.95 5.69 2.06
CA ALA A 65 -8.44 4.82 1.01
C ALA A 65 -7.44 3.79 1.55
N ILE A 66 -6.53 4.21 2.44
CA ILE A 66 -5.55 3.30 3.06
C ILE A 66 -6.24 2.27 3.95
N LYS A 67 -7.23 2.70 4.73
CA LYS A 67 -8.01 1.79 5.60
C LYS A 67 -8.74 0.72 4.77
N VAL A 68 -9.28 1.12 3.62
CA VAL A 68 -9.91 0.20 2.67
C VAL A 68 -8.89 -0.79 2.11
N LEU A 69 -7.72 -0.32 1.64
CA LEU A 69 -6.65 -1.21 1.16
C LEU A 69 -6.24 -2.26 2.20
N ARG A 70 -6.04 -1.83 3.44
CA ARG A 70 -5.72 -2.75 4.53
C ARG A 70 -6.87 -3.74 4.81
N LYS A 71 -8.11 -3.28 4.77
CA LYS A 71 -9.29 -4.14 4.96
C LYS A 71 -9.40 -5.20 3.87
N LEU A 72 -9.09 -4.83 2.62
CA LEU A 72 -8.99 -5.75 1.49
C LEU A 72 -7.81 -6.73 1.61
N GLY A 73 -6.89 -6.47 2.53
CA GLY A 73 -5.74 -7.32 2.80
C GLY A 73 -4.55 -7.07 1.90
N VAL A 74 -4.48 -5.89 1.27
CA VAL A 74 -3.27 -5.47 0.53
C VAL A 74 -2.09 -5.43 1.48
N SER A 75 -1.01 -6.11 1.12
CA SER A 75 0.18 -6.28 1.97
C SER A 75 1.18 -5.14 1.81
N ALA A 76 1.30 -4.59 0.60
CA ALA A 76 2.17 -3.47 0.29
C ALA A 76 1.71 -2.76 -0.99
N VAL A 77 2.20 -1.54 -1.18
CA VAL A 77 2.09 -0.80 -2.44
C VAL A 77 3.50 -0.47 -2.94
N LEU A 78 3.81 -0.85 -4.18
CA LEU A 78 5.02 -0.49 -4.90
C LEU A 78 4.68 0.56 -5.95
N ALA A 79 5.50 1.59 -6.10
CA ALA A 79 5.32 2.58 -7.15
C ALA A 79 6.65 3.27 -7.51
N THR A 80 6.73 3.85 -8.68
CA THR A 80 7.87 4.69 -9.06
C THR A 80 7.93 5.96 -8.20
N SER A 81 6.76 6.51 -7.86
CA SER A 81 6.62 7.61 -6.90
C SER A 81 5.21 7.66 -6.30
N PHE A 82 5.08 8.31 -5.15
CA PHE A 82 3.82 8.49 -4.44
C PHE A 82 3.43 9.96 -4.30
N ALA A 83 2.13 10.23 -4.30
CA ALA A 83 1.61 11.47 -3.77
C ALA A 83 1.96 11.59 -2.27
N ARG A 84 2.45 12.75 -1.86
CA ARG A 84 2.98 12.97 -0.50
C ARG A 84 1.99 12.60 0.61
N LEU A 85 0.72 12.96 0.45
CA LEU A 85 -0.30 12.68 1.45
C LEU A 85 -0.65 11.18 1.49
N PHE A 86 -0.70 10.51 0.34
CA PHE A 86 -0.89 9.06 0.29
C PHE A 86 0.22 8.32 1.04
N TYR A 87 1.49 8.66 0.76
CA TYR A 87 2.64 8.04 1.42
C TYR A 87 2.58 8.18 2.95
N ARG A 88 2.32 9.41 3.44
CA ARG A 88 2.19 9.66 4.89
C ARG A 88 1.04 8.86 5.52
N ASN A 89 -0.12 8.85 4.86
CA ASN A 89 -1.27 8.10 5.33
C ASN A 89 -1.00 6.59 5.33
N ALA A 90 -0.29 6.06 4.31
CA ALA A 90 0.10 4.66 4.25
C ALA A 90 0.93 4.25 5.47
N ILE A 91 2.02 4.96 5.74
CA ILE A 91 2.90 4.71 6.90
C ILE A 91 2.11 4.84 8.21
N ASN A 92 1.33 5.91 8.38
CA ASN A 92 0.54 6.16 9.58
C ASN A 92 -0.54 5.09 9.85
N ASN A 93 -0.96 4.37 8.82
CA ASN A 93 -1.93 3.28 8.96
C ASN A 93 -1.29 1.89 8.82
N GLY A 94 0.03 1.77 8.88
CA GLY A 94 0.72 0.49 8.87
C GLY A 94 0.65 -0.25 7.53
N LEU A 95 0.66 0.49 6.41
CA LEU A 95 0.77 -0.05 5.07
C LEU A 95 2.13 0.31 4.48
N TYR A 96 2.88 -0.70 4.04
CA TYR A 96 4.12 -0.46 3.31
C TYR A 96 3.85 0.23 1.97
N ALA A 97 4.47 1.38 1.76
CA ALA A 97 4.52 2.11 0.49
C ALA A 97 6.00 2.29 0.12
N LEU A 98 6.47 1.54 -0.87
CA LEU A 98 7.89 1.43 -1.20
C LEU A 98 8.11 1.90 -2.64
N THR A 99 9.09 2.80 -2.83
CA THR A 99 9.45 3.29 -4.16
C THR A 99 10.47 2.37 -4.82
N CYS A 100 10.21 1.98 -6.07
CA CYS A 100 11.15 1.24 -6.90
C CYS A 100 10.87 1.49 -8.38
N ASP A 101 11.76 1.04 -9.24
CA ASP A 101 11.45 0.93 -10.66
C ASP A 101 10.47 -0.23 -10.88
N THR A 102 9.21 0.10 -11.15
CA THR A 102 8.14 -0.88 -11.33
C THR A 102 8.02 -1.38 -12.77
N SER A 103 8.82 -0.88 -13.70
CA SER A 103 8.77 -1.23 -15.13
C SER A 103 9.03 -2.72 -15.40
N ALA A 104 9.76 -3.38 -14.51
CA ALA A 104 10.06 -4.81 -14.61
C ALA A 104 8.96 -5.71 -14.05
N ILE A 105 7.91 -5.16 -13.38
CA ILE A 105 6.86 -5.92 -12.72
C ILE A 105 5.66 -6.05 -13.66
N SER A 106 5.19 -7.28 -13.86
CA SER A 106 3.99 -7.58 -14.62
C SER A 106 2.84 -8.02 -13.75
N GLU A 107 1.61 -7.91 -14.27
CA GLU A 107 0.40 -8.40 -13.60
C GLU A 107 0.55 -9.89 -13.24
N GLY A 108 0.27 -10.21 -11.97
CA GLY A 108 0.33 -11.59 -11.46
C GLY A 108 1.72 -12.07 -11.06
N ASP A 109 2.80 -11.30 -11.29
CA ASP A 109 4.14 -11.70 -10.82
C ASP A 109 4.14 -11.99 -9.32
N LEU A 110 4.78 -13.07 -8.89
CA LEU A 110 5.05 -13.31 -7.47
C LEU A 110 6.13 -12.34 -6.99
N ILE A 111 5.82 -11.58 -5.94
CA ILE A 111 6.71 -10.57 -5.35
C ILE A 111 7.08 -11.00 -3.93
N ARG A 112 8.37 -10.93 -3.60
CA ARG A 112 8.90 -11.03 -2.24
C ARG A 112 9.60 -9.76 -1.85
N ILE A 113 9.22 -9.16 -0.72
CA ILE A 113 9.78 -7.89 -0.24
C ILE A 113 10.48 -8.13 1.09
N ASP A 114 11.76 -7.80 1.14
CA ASP A 114 12.53 -7.62 2.36
C ASP A 114 12.75 -6.12 2.59
N ALA A 115 11.79 -5.50 3.28
CA ALA A 115 11.83 -4.06 3.52
C ALA A 115 13.03 -3.61 4.38
N ALA A 116 13.55 -4.50 5.24
CA ALA A 116 14.71 -4.23 6.07
C ALA A 116 16.01 -4.17 5.24
N LYS A 117 16.08 -4.96 4.16
CA LYS A 117 17.22 -4.95 3.24
C LYS A 117 17.02 -3.99 2.06
N GLY A 118 15.81 -3.47 1.88
CA GLY A 118 15.46 -2.67 0.69
C GLY A 118 15.49 -3.51 -0.59
N GLU A 119 15.03 -4.76 -0.53
CA GLU A 119 15.05 -5.70 -1.66
C GLU A 119 13.62 -6.14 -2.02
N ILE A 120 13.36 -6.15 -3.33
CA ILE A 120 12.12 -6.63 -3.92
C ILE A 120 12.49 -7.67 -4.97
N CYS A 121 12.16 -8.94 -4.72
CA CYS A 121 12.51 -10.03 -5.61
C CYS A 121 11.27 -10.48 -6.40
N LEU A 122 11.49 -10.78 -7.69
CA LEU A 122 10.57 -11.48 -8.57
C LEU A 122 11.15 -12.89 -8.80
N PRO A 123 10.83 -13.88 -7.96
CA PRO A 123 11.56 -15.16 -7.93
C PRO A 123 11.45 -15.92 -9.24
N GLU A 124 10.27 -15.91 -9.87
CA GLU A 124 10.01 -16.63 -11.13
C GLU A 124 10.75 -16.04 -12.33
N ARG A 125 11.17 -14.77 -12.22
CA ARG A 125 11.90 -14.05 -13.27
C ARG A 125 13.39 -13.86 -12.96
N GLY A 126 13.83 -14.25 -11.78
CA GLY A 126 15.22 -14.04 -11.34
C GLY A 126 15.63 -12.58 -11.24
N VAL A 127 14.68 -11.66 -11.02
CA VAL A 127 14.91 -10.21 -10.95
C VAL A 127 14.87 -9.75 -9.50
N THR A 128 15.82 -8.90 -9.12
CA THR A 128 15.82 -8.21 -7.83
C THR A 128 15.87 -6.70 -8.06
N LEU A 129 14.87 -6.00 -7.56
CA LEU A 129 14.77 -4.55 -7.56
C LEU A 129 15.20 -3.99 -6.21
N LYS A 130 15.59 -2.72 -6.18
CA LYS A 130 15.98 -2.03 -4.96
C LYS A 130 14.91 -0.98 -4.60
N THR A 131 14.70 -0.84 -3.30
CA THR A 131 13.90 0.24 -2.70
C THR A 131 14.71 0.88 -1.57
N PRO A 132 14.57 2.18 -1.31
CA PRO A 132 15.16 2.79 -0.13
C PRO A 132 14.66 2.08 1.14
N VAL A 133 15.59 1.75 2.03
CA VAL A 133 15.24 1.22 3.36
C VAL A 133 14.50 2.30 4.14
N LEU A 134 13.38 1.96 4.73
CA LEU A 134 12.67 2.89 5.60
C LEU A 134 13.54 3.24 6.82
N PRO A 135 13.55 4.52 7.24
CA PRO A 135 14.09 4.89 8.54
C PRO A 135 13.50 3.99 9.64
N SER A 136 14.33 3.58 10.61
CA SER A 136 13.93 2.60 11.63
C SER A 136 12.62 2.94 12.34
N PHE A 137 12.41 4.21 12.66
CA PHE A 137 11.17 4.67 13.27
C PHE A 137 9.94 4.44 12.37
N LEU A 138 10.03 4.74 11.06
CA LEU A 138 8.93 4.52 10.13
C LEU A 138 8.65 3.03 9.92
N ALA A 139 9.70 2.20 9.89
CA ALA A 139 9.55 0.74 9.83
C ALA A 139 8.79 0.23 11.07
N THR A 140 9.18 0.69 12.27
CA THR A 140 8.50 0.33 13.53
C THR A 140 7.03 0.76 13.51
N LEU A 141 6.70 1.95 12.99
CA LEU A 141 5.30 2.39 12.86
C LEU A 141 4.49 1.43 11.99
N VAL A 142 5.02 1.06 10.82
CA VAL A 142 4.32 0.14 9.90
C VAL A 142 4.14 -1.23 10.56
N GLU A 143 5.17 -1.78 11.19
CA GLU A 143 5.16 -3.07 11.87
C GLU A 143 4.19 -3.09 13.07
N SER A 144 4.04 -1.97 13.77
CA SER A 144 3.08 -1.81 14.86
C SER A 144 1.62 -1.70 14.37
N GLY A 145 1.40 -1.68 13.05
CA GLY A 145 0.08 -1.49 12.45
C GLY A 145 -0.34 -0.03 12.29
N GLY A 146 0.59 0.90 12.44
CA GLY A 146 0.43 2.34 12.25
C GLY A 146 0.62 3.15 13.53
N LEU A 147 0.47 4.46 13.39
CA LEU A 147 0.74 5.43 14.44
C LEU A 147 -0.13 5.23 15.70
N LEU A 148 -1.43 5.02 15.54
CA LEU A 148 -2.32 4.86 16.70
C LEU A 148 -2.02 3.60 17.52
N PRO A 149 -1.83 2.41 16.94
CA PRO A 149 -1.35 1.25 17.68
C PRO A 149 0.02 1.49 18.33
N TYR A 150 0.94 2.14 17.62
CA TYR A 150 2.27 2.46 18.15
C TYR A 150 2.18 3.31 19.43
N VAL A 151 1.43 4.42 19.40
CA VAL A 151 1.26 5.31 20.55
C VAL A 151 0.61 4.59 21.75
N ARG A 152 -0.34 3.70 21.51
CA ARG A 152 -0.95 2.89 22.58
C ARG A 152 0.03 1.96 23.27
N LEU A 153 1.02 1.45 22.56
CA LEU A 153 2.09 0.60 23.10
C LEU A 153 3.20 1.41 23.78
N HIS A 154 3.29 2.71 23.50
CA HIS A 154 4.31 3.62 24.01
C HIS A 154 3.66 4.88 24.59
N PRO A 155 2.93 4.77 25.73
CA PRO A 155 2.18 5.90 26.30
C PRO A 155 3.06 7.09 26.69
N ASP A 156 4.34 6.82 27.00
CA ASP A 156 5.32 7.86 27.39
C ASP A 156 5.86 8.66 26.17
N TRP A 157 5.42 8.35 24.98
CA TRP A 157 5.84 9.05 23.76
C TRP A 157 5.13 10.38 23.55
N LEU A 158 4.01 10.63 24.25
CA LEU A 158 3.25 11.88 24.27
C LEU A 158 3.63 12.70 25.50
#